data_d7e0df99bceda443eeaedfb2d9314a0b
#
_entry.id   d7e0df99bceda443eeaedfb2d9314a0b
#
_cell.length_a   1.000
_cell.length_b   1.000
_cell.length_c   1.000
_cell.angle_alpha   90.00
_cell.angle_beta   90.00
_cell.angle_gamma   90.00
#
_symmetry.space_group_name_H-M   'P 1'
#
loop_
_entity.id
_entity.type
_entity.pdbx_description
1 polymer ?
#
loop_
_entity_poly.entity_id
_entity_poly.type
_entity_poly.pdbx_seq_one_letter_code
_entity_poly.pdbx_strand_id
1 'polypeptide(L)'
;PMHIVVPSGNFGNICAGMMAKASGLPLGHFVAACNANNVVTRYLATEKYEVKKAVSTISNAMDVGNPSNFVRIMEIMHQDFPTLAKALSSYSYDDINTQATITRVYNDYGYTLDPHGAVAFLAAEEFIHDHEYQITHFNHTTEASPVRAIILETAHPVKFPEVVEEA
;
A
#
# COMPACT_ATOMS: atom_id res chain seq x y z
N PRO A 1 -8.94 -1.16 15.47
CA PRO A 1 -7.54 -0.72 15.32
C PRO A 1 -7.36 0.07 14.04
N MET A 2 -6.36 0.98 14.02
CA MET A 2 -6.04 1.82 12.87
C MET A 2 -5.21 1.02 11.86
N HIS A 3 -5.65 0.96 10.61
CA HIS A 3 -4.89 0.34 9.53
C HIS A 3 -3.92 1.35 8.90
N ILE A 4 -2.80 0.89 8.39
CA ILE A 4 -1.73 1.75 7.86
C ILE A 4 -1.48 1.39 6.40
N VAL A 5 -1.68 2.35 5.51
CA VAL A 5 -1.44 2.21 4.06
C VAL A 5 -0.15 2.94 3.70
N VAL A 6 0.77 2.26 3.03
CA VAL A 6 2.12 2.77 2.79
C VAL A 6 2.53 2.59 1.33
N PRO A 7 2.91 3.68 0.63
CA PRO A 7 3.60 3.56 -0.65
C PRO A 7 4.88 2.75 -0.48
N SER A 8 5.00 1.63 -1.20
CA SER A 8 6.00 0.60 -0.90
C SER A 8 6.80 0.17 -2.12
N GLY A 9 8.04 0.68 -2.22
CA GLY A 9 9.05 0.18 -3.15
C GLY A 9 10.02 -0.75 -2.44
N ASN A 10 10.89 -0.22 -1.60
CA ASN A 10 11.87 -1.00 -0.82
C ASN A 10 11.34 -1.50 0.54
N PHE A 11 10.09 -1.25 0.85
CA PHE A 11 9.39 -1.71 2.07
C PHE A 11 9.99 -1.23 3.41
N GLY A 12 10.77 -0.15 3.41
CA GLY A 12 11.41 0.37 4.61
C GLY A 12 10.40 0.87 5.65
N ASN A 13 9.44 1.70 5.23
CA ASN A 13 8.43 2.29 6.11
C ASN A 13 7.47 1.22 6.67
N ILE A 14 7.03 0.26 5.86
CA ILE A 14 6.22 -0.87 6.34
C ILE A 14 7.01 -1.70 7.36
N CYS A 15 8.26 -2.03 7.06
CA CYS A 15 9.12 -2.78 7.98
C CYS A 15 9.24 -2.07 9.33
N ALA A 16 9.49 -0.75 9.33
CA ALA A 16 9.55 0.04 10.55
C ALA A 16 8.22 0.02 11.33
N GLY A 17 7.08 0.16 10.64
CA GLY A 17 5.75 0.05 11.24
C GLY A 17 5.48 -1.32 11.88
N MET A 18 5.87 -2.39 11.19
CA MET A 18 5.73 -3.75 11.73
C MET A 18 6.64 -4.00 12.94
N MET A 19 7.86 -3.45 12.95
CA MET A 19 8.73 -3.47 14.12
C MET A 19 8.09 -2.72 15.30
N ALA A 20 7.52 -1.54 15.07
CA ALA A 20 6.82 -0.78 16.09
C ALA A 20 5.62 -1.55 16.66
N LYS A 21 4.84 -2.22 15.79
CA LYS A 21 3.75 -3.10 16.22
C LYS A 21 4.25 -4.28 17.05
N ALA A 22 5.32 -4.94 16.62
CA ALA A 22 5.95 -6.03 17.38
C ALA A 22 6.49 -5.56 18.75
N SER A 23 6.85 -4.28 18.86
CA SER A 23 7.26 -3.62 20.09
C SER A 23 6.10 -3.14 20.98
N GLY A 24 4.84 -3.41 20.59
CA GLY A 24 3.65 -3.12 21.39
C GLY A 24 2.80 -1.92 20.94
N LEU A 25 3.15 -1.26 19.82
CA LEU A 25 2.30 -0.20 19.30
C LEU A 25 0.95 -0.79 18.79
N PRO A 26 -0.22 -0.24 19.19
CA PRO A 26 -1.52 -0.82 18.86
C PRO A 26 -1.96 -0.50 17.42
N LEU A 27 -1.19 -0.95 16.43
CA LEU A 27 -1.50 -0.83 15.02
C LEU A 27 -2.33 -2.02 14.54
N GLY A 28 -3.20 -1.76 13.57
CA GLY A 28 -4.02 -2.77 12.92
C GLY A 28 -3.25 -3.54 11.83
N HIS A 29 -3.87 -3.61 10.67
CA HIS A 29 -3.33 -4.25 9.49
C HIS A 29 -2.47 -3.27 8.69
N PHE A 30 -1.50 -3.79 7.93
CA PHE A 30 -0.69 -3.01 7.00
C PHE A 30 -1.11 -3.26 5.56
N VAL A 31 -1.08 -2.22 4.76
CA VAL A 31 -1.38 -2.27 3.33
C VAL A 31 -0.19 -1.73 2.55
N ALA A 32 0.45 -2.56 1.77
CA ALA A 32 1.50 -2.15 0.86
C ALA A 32 0.89 -1.71 -0.47
N ALA A 33 1.06 -0.44 -0.79
CA ALA A 33 0.65 0.13 -2.06
C ALA A 33 1.85 0.15 -3.01
N CYS A 34 1.78 -0.63 -4.08
CA CYS A 34 2.86 -0.82 -5.05
C CYS A 34 2.48 -0.22 -6.42
N ASN A 35 3.48 0.22 -7.17
CA ASN A 35 3.33 0.50 -8.59
C ASN A 35 3.48 -0.80 -9.42
N ALA A 36 3.78 -0.69 -10.71
CA ALA A 36 3.99 -1.85 -11.60
C ALA A 36 5.13 -2.79 -11.12
N ASN A 37 6.00 -2.32 -10.21
CA ASN A 37 7.03 -3.11 -9.55
C ASN A 37 6.45 -3.87 -8.34
N ASN A 38 5.67 -4.90 -8.59
CA ASN A 38 4.75 -5.53 -7.66
C ASN A 38 5.19 -6.91 -7.14
N VAL A 39 6.48 -7.09 -6.87
CA VAL A 39 7.04 -8.39 -6.42
C VAL A 39 6.32 -8.95 -5.21
N VAL A 40 6.08 -8.11 -4.18
CA VAL A 40 5.43 -8.55 -2.94
C VAL A 40 3.93 -8.79 -3.15
N THR A 41 3.25 -7.98 -3.97
CA THR A 41 1.84 -8.20 -4.31
C THR A 41 1.64 -9.58 -4.96
N ARG A 42 2.53 -9.93 -5.91
CA ARG A 42 2.51 -11.25 -6.53
C ARG A 42 2.86 -12.37 -5.55
N TYR A 43 3.83 -12.13 -4.66
CA TYR A 43 4.19 -13.10 -3.63
C TYR A 43 3.00 -13.41 -2.71
N LEU A 44 2.27 -12.39 -2.25
CA LEU A 44 1.09 -12.61 -1.40
C LEU A 44 -0.03 -13.38 -2.13
N ALA A 45 -0.13 -13.22 -3.45
CA ALA A 45 -1.13 -13.93 -4.25
C ALA A 45 -0.75 -15.37 -4.61
N THR A 46 0.56 -15.70 -4.71
CA THR A 46 1.02 -16.95 -5.31
C THR A 46 1.95 -17.78 -4.42
N GLU A 47 2.38 -17.23 -3.29
CA GLU A 47 3.44 -17.77 -2.41
C GLU A 47 4.81 -17.95 -3.11
N LYS A 48 4.98 -17.38 -4.31
CA LYS A 48 6.23 -17.45 -5.07
C LYS A 48 6.91 -16.09 -5.11
N TYR A 49 8.04 -15.97 -4.42
CA TYR A 49 8.84 -14.74 -4.44
C TYR A 49 9.74 -14.72 -5.66
N GLU A 50 9.32 -13.98 -6.68
CA GLU A 50 10.01 -13.88 -7.95
C GLU A 50 10.51 -12.45 -8.19
N VAL A 51 11.81 -12.26 -8.05
CA VAL A 51 12.49 -10.99 -8.36
C VAL A 51 12.35 -10.68 -9.84
N LYS A 52 12.07 -9.43 -10.17
CA LYS A 52 12.04 -8.91 -11.55
C LYS A 52 12.93 -7.68 -11.69
N LYS A 53 13.38 -7.43 -12.89
CA LYS A 53 14.01 -6.14 -13.20
C LYS A 53 12.97 -5.04 -13.00
N ALA A 54 13.35 -3.98 -12.30
CA ALA A 54 12.48 -2.82 -12.09
C ALA A 54 12.16 -2.15 -13.45
N VAL A 55 10.91 -1.72 -13.57
CA VAL A 55 10.44 -0.89 -14.68
C VAL A 55 10.25 0.55 -14.20
N SER A 56 10.50 1.51 -15.08
CA SER A 56 10.33 2.93 -14.77
C SER A 56 8.86 3.30 -14.71
N THR A 57 8.47 4.07 -13.69
CA THR A 57 7.10 4.58 -13.50
C THR A 57 7.12 6.05 -13.08
N ILE A 58 5.95 6.71 -13.07
CA ILE A 58 5.80 8.08 -12.56
C ILE A 58 5.97 8.17 -11.04
N SER A 59 5.79 7.07 -10.30
CA SER A 59 6.06 6.94 -8.86
C SER A 59 7.46 6.34 -8.61
N ASN A 60 8.47 6.96 -9.18
CA ASN A 60 9.80 6.39 -9.41
C ASN A 60 10.59 5.97 -8.15
N ALA A 61 10.30 6.55 -6.99
CA ALA A 61 10.94 6.12 -5.73
C ALA A 61 10.48 4.72 -5.29
N MET A 62 9.43 4.18 -5.90
CA MET A 62 8.96 2.80 -5.70
C MET A 62 9.42 1.83 -6.81
N ASP A 63 10.27 2.24 -7.74
CA ASP A 63 10.78 1.40 -8.84
C ASP A 63 11.84 0.41 -8.33
N VAL A 64 11.39 -0.57 -7.57
CA VAL A 64 12.23 -1.57 -6.90
C VAL A 64 11.78 -2.98 -7.28
N GLY A 65 12.64 -3.70 -8.00
CA GLY A 65 12.38 -5.08 -8.44
C GLY A 65 12.72 -6.16 -7.41
N ASN A 66 13.43 -5.80 -6.34
CA ASN A 66 13.79 -6.70 -5.23
C ASN A 66 13.89 -5.91 -3.92
N PRO A 67 12.79 -5.77 -3.17
CA PRO A 67 12.75 -5.01 -1.92
C PRO A 67 13.69 -5.56 -0.85
N SER A 68 14.74 -4.83 -0.51
CA SER A 68 15.77 -5.28 0.46
C SER A 68 15.26 -5.37 1.91
N ASN A 69 14.19 -4.66 2.25
CA ASN A 69 13.59 -4.75 3.59
C ASN A 69 12.57 -5.89 3.72
N PHE A 70 12.19 -6.55 2.62
CA PHE A 70 11.18 -7.60 2.70
C PHE A 70 11.68 -8.83 3.48
N VAL A 71 12.96 -9.14 3.40
CA VAL A 71 13.56 -10.20 4.23
C VAL A 71 13.40 -9.94 5.74
N ARG A 72 13.47 -8.67 6.16
CA ARG A 72 13.25 -8.29 7.57
C ARG A 72 11.80 -8.44 7.99
N ILE A 73 10.87 -8.13 7.08
CA ILE A 73 9.44 -8.38 7.31
C ILE A 73 9.18 -9.88 7.51
N MET A 74 9.78 -10.72 6.66
CA MET A 74 9.67 -12.18 6.81
C MET A 74 10.24 -12.67 8.14
N GLU A 75 11.36 -12.11 8.62
CA GLU A 75 11.90 -12.43 9.96
C GLU A 75 10.93 -12.03 11.07
N ILE A 76 10.33 -10.84 11.03
CA ILE A 76 9.30 -10.40 11.99
C ILE A 76 8.10 -11.35 11.98
N MET A 77 7.76 -11.90 10.82
CA MET A 77 6.66 -12.85 10.63
C MET A 77 7.08 -14.32 10.81
N HIS A 78 8.26 -14.57 11.38
CA HIS A 78 8.82 -15.90 11.67
C HIS A 78 8.94 -16.81 10.44
N GLN A 79 9.18 -16.23 9.25
CA GLN A 79 9.21 -16.93 7.95
C GLN A 79 7.91 -17.70 7.65
N ASP A 80 6.79 -17.30 8.27
CA ASP A 80 5.50 -17.95 8.16
C ASP A 80 4.56 -17.17 7.23
N PHE A 81 4.25 -17.73 6.07
CA PHE A 81 3.40 -17.07 5.08
C PHE A 81 1.97 -16.79 5.61
N PRO A 82 1.29 -17.73 6.30
CA PRO A 82 -0.02 -17.45 6.90
C PRO A 82 -0.01 -16.27 7.89
N THR A 83 1.05 -16.13 8.67
CA THR A 83 1.21 -15.00 9.60
C THR A 83 1.41 -13.69 8.84
N LEU A 84 2.22 -13.69 7.78
CA LEU A 84 2.39 -12.55 6.91
C LEU A 84 1.07 -12.13 6.26
N ALA A 85 0.35 -13.07 5.64
CA ALA A 85 -0.91 -12.80 4.93
C ALA A 85 -2.02 -12.26 5.85
N LYS A 86 -1.98 -12.57 7.15
CA LYS A 86 -2.89 -11.98 8.14
C LYS A 86 -2.49 -10.55 8.54
N ALA A 87 -1.23 -10.17 8.38
CA ALA A 87 -0.69 -8.89 8.82
C ALA A 87 -0.56 -7.86 7.70
N LEU A 88 -0.46 -8.31 6.45
CA LEU A 88 -0.13 -7.51 5.28
C LEU A 88 -1.02 -7.86 4.09
N SER A 89 -1.69 -6.85 3.53
CA SER A 89 -2.26 -6.87 2.19
C SER A 89 -1.39 -6.05 1.23
N SER A 90 -1.49 -6.32 -0.07
CA SER A 90 -0.78 -5.52 -1.05
C SER A 90 -1.59 -5.39 -2.34
N TYR A 91 -1.62 -4.17 -2.87
CA TYR A 91 -2.27 -3.81 -4.13
C TYR A 91 -1.26 -3.13 -5.04
N SER A 92 -1.47 -3.22 -6.36
CA SER A 92 -0.57 -2.59 -7.32
C SER A 92 -1.31 -1.91 -8.46
N TYR A 93 -0.83 -0.74 -8.87
CA TYR A 93 -1.46 0.10 -9.88
C TYR A 93 -0.44 0.57 -10.91
N ASP A 94 -0.91 0.80 -12.12
CA ASP A 94 -0.12 1.37 -13.20
C ASP A 94 -0.16 2.91 -13.19
N ASP A 95 0.60 3.51 -14.09
CA ASP A 95 0.71 4.96 -14.22
C ASP A 95 -0.61 5.62 -14.64
N ILE A 96 -1.42 4.94 -15.45
CA ILE A 96 -2.72 5.46 -15.93
C ILE A 96 -3.67 5.64 -14.75
N ASN A 97 -3.82 4.60 -13.93
CA ASN A 97 -4.65 4.67 -12.73
C ASN A 97 -4.11 5.68 -11.71
N THR A 98 -2.79 5.75 -11.57
CA THR A 98 -2.13 6.70 -10.67
C THR A 98 -2.43 8.15 -11.08
N GLN A 99 -2.26 8.49 -12.35
CA GLN A 99 -2.50 9.83 -12.88
C GLN A 99 -3.99 10.24 -12.80
N ALA A 100 -4.88 9.31 -13.19
CA ALA A 100 -6.32 9.54 -13.04
C ALA A 100 -6.73 9.80 -11.58
N THR A 101 -6.07 9.17 -10.62
CA THR A 101 -6.33 9.36 -9.19
C THR A 101 -5.87 10.73 -8.69
N ILE A 102 -4.71 11.24 -9.15
CA ILE A 102 -4.26 12.60 -8.84
C ILE A 102 -5.34 13.60 -9.27
N THR A 103 -5.78 13.51 -10.53
CA THR A 103 -6.85 14.36 -11.08
C THR A 103 -8.15 14.27 -10.26
N ARG A 104 -8.60 13.07 -9.98
CA ARG A 104 -9.85 12.82 -9.25
C ARG A 104 -9.81 13.39 -7.84
N VAL A 105 -8.75 13.13 -7.09
CA VAL A 105 -8.62 13.60 -5.69
C VAL A 105 -8.52 15.13 -5.65
N TYR A 106 -7.84 15.76 -6.61
CA TYR A 106 -7.82 17.21 -6.71
C TYR A 106 -9.23 17.78 -6.97
N ASN A 107 -9.98 17.22 -7.91
CA ASN A 107 -11.32 17.68 -8.24
C ASN A 107 -12.33 17.47 -7.10
N ASP A 108 -12.26 16.31 -6.42
CA ASP A 108 -13.24 15.94 -5.40
C ASP A 108 -12.96 16.58 -4.04
N TYR A 109 -11.68 16.78 -3.69
CA TYR A 109 -11.26 17.20 -2.34
C TYR A 109 -10.40 18.47 -2.32
N GLY A 110 -9.96 18.99 -3.46
CA GLY A 110 -9.03 20.12 -3.53
C GLY A 110 -7.62 19.79 -2.99
N TYR A 111 -7.27 18.50 -2.94
CA TYR A 111 -5.99 18.04 -2.42
C TYR A 111 -5.12 17.49 -3.56
N THR A 112 -3.89 17.99 -3.65
CA THR A 112 -2.92 17.55 -4.65
C THR A 112 -2.07 16.42 -4.11
N LEU A 113 -2.29 15.21 -4.60
CA LEU A 113 -1.44 14.06 -4.33
C LEU A 113 -0.17 14.09 -5.18
N ASP A 114 0.95 13.58 -4.63
CA ASP A 114 2.05 13.11 -5.47
C ASP A 114 1.77 11.69 -6.00
N PRO A 115 2.54 11.20 -7.00
CA PRO A 115 2.28 9.87 -7.57
C PRO A 115 2.33 8.72 -6.56
N HIS A 116 3.16 8.82 -5.51
CA HIS A 116 3.25 7.78 -4.48
C HIS A 116 2.02 7.80 -3.57
N GLY A 117 1.59 9.00 -3.17
CA GLY A 117 0.35 9.22 -2.42
C GLY A 117 -0.87 8.73 -3.21
N ALA A 118 -0.91 8.94 -4.53
CA ALA A 118 -2.00 8.47 -5.39
C ALA A 118 -2.09 6.94 -5.43
N VAL A 119 -0.96 6.24 -5.53
CA VAL A 119 -0.91 4.76 -5.44
C VAL A 119 -1.42 4.29 -4.08
N ALA A 120 -1.04 4.98 -3.00
CA ALA A 120 -1.48 4.63 -1.65
C ALA A 120 -2.97 4.94 -1.42
N PHE A 121 -3.48 6.01 -2.03
CA PHE A 121 -4.90 6.36 -1.97
C PHE A 121 -5.77 5.28 -2.64
N LEU A 122 -5.38 4.81 -3.82
CA LEU A 122 -6.05 3.69 -4.51
C LEU A 122 -6.06 2.42 -3.64
N ALA A 123 -4.92 2.08 -3.06
CA ALA A 123 -4.82 0.91 -2.19
C ALA A 123 -5.68 1.03 -0.92
N ALA A 124 -5.84 2.25 -0.39
CA ALA A 124 -6.71 2.49 0.75
C ALA A 124 -8.19 2.29 0.38
N GLU A 125 -8.63 2.81 -0.78
CA GLU A 125 -10.00 2.64 -1.26
C GLU A 125 -10.34 1.16 -1.47
N GLU A 126 -9.46 0.41 -2.16
CA GLU A 126 -9.67 -1.01 -2.44
C GLU A 126 -9.67 -1.84 -1.15
N PHE A 127 -8.75 -1.57 -0.24
CA PHE A 127 -8.70 -2.25 1.06
C PHE A 127 -9.97 -2.01 1.91
N ILE A 128 -10.47 -0.76 1.95
CA ILE A 128 -11.68 -0.42 2.68
C ILE A 128 -12.88 -1.14 2.06
N HIS A 129 -13.00 -1.08 0.74
CA HIS A 129 -14.08 -1.75 0.00
C HIS A 129 -14.09 -3.27 0.28
N ASP A 130 -12.94 -3.94 0.20
CA ASP A 130 -12.82 -5.37 0.44
C ASP A 130 -13.21 -5.74 1.89
N HIS A 131 -12.81 -4.92 2.85
CA HIS A 131 -13.15 -5.14 4.26
C HIS A 131 -14.63 -4.91 4.55
N GLU A 132 -15.23 -3.87 4.01
CA GLU A 132 -16.67 -3.58 4.16
C GLU A 132 -17.51 -4.68 3.50
N TYR A 133 -17.09 -5.15 2.33
CA TYR A 133 -17.73 -6.26 1.65
C TYR A 133 -17.72 -7.55 2.50
N GLN A 134 -16.59 -7.90 3.10
CA GLN A 134 -16.49 -9.08 3.96
C GLN A 134 -17.35 -8.96 5.22
N ILE A 135 -17.39 -7.79 5.86
CA ILE A 135 -18.20 -7.55 7.06
C ILE A 135 -19.69 -7.69 6.73
N THR A 136 -20.15 -7.10 5.64
CA THR A 136 -21.57 -7.07 5.27
C THR A 136 -22.09 -8.42 4.77
N HIS A 137 -21.26 -9.20 4.07
CA HIS A 137 -21.70 -10.44 3.41
C HIS A 137 -21.43 -11.71 4.20
N PHE A 138 -20.39 -11.74 5.03
CA PHE A 138 -19.99 -12.96 5.74
C PHE A 138 -20.22 -12.94 7.24
N ASN A 139 -20.22 -11.78 7.90
CA ASN A 139 -20.32 -11.71 9.35
C ASN A 139 -21.70 -11.32 9.89
N HIS A 140 -22.67 -10.98 9.04
CA HIS A 140 -24.06 -10.62 9.39
C HIS A 140 -24.20 -9.61 10.54
N THR A 141 -23.17 -8.82 10.83
CA THR A 141 -23.23 -7.80 11.89
C THR A 141 -23.68 -6.46 11.30
N THR A 142 -24.82 -5.97 11.74
CA THR A 142 -25.40 -4.68 11.34
C THR A 142 -24.71 -3.46 11.96
N GLU A 143 -23.76 -3.68 12.86
CA GLU A 143 -23.00 -2.63 13.56
C GLU A 143 -21.50 -2.75 13.28
N ALA A 144 -21.11 -2.65 12.03
CA ALA A 144 -19.69 -2.54 11.71
C ALA A 144 -19.19 -1.12 11.99
N SER A 145 -18.23 -0.98 12.89
CA SER A 145 -17.48 0.28 12.99
C SER A 145 -16.78 0.55 11.66
N PRO A 146 -16.82 1.80 11.15
CA PRO A 146 -16.20 2.11 9.87
C PRO A 146 -14.72 1.73 9.88
N VAL A 147 -14.25 1.14 8.79
CA VAL A 147 -12.83 0.85 8.59
C VAL A 147 -12.08 2.18 8.51
N ARG A 148 -11.04 2.32 9.32
CA ARG A 148 -10.21 3.53 9.33
C ARG A 148 -8.79 3.18 8.92
N ALA A 149 -8.29 3.91 7.93
CA ALA A 149 -6.93 3.78 7.44
C ALA A 149 -6.21 5.14 7.50
N ILE A 150 -4.92 5.09 7.78
CA ILE A 150 -4.00 6.22 7.62
C ILE A 150 -3.13 5.93 6.40
N ILE A 151 -3.14 6.85 5.45
CA ILE A 151 -2.23 6.84 4.31
C ILE A 151 -0.97 7.60 4.71
N LEU A 152 0.20 7.00 4.55
CA LEU A 152 1.47 7.69 4.74
C LEU A 152 1.83 8.44 3.46
N GLU A 153 1.85 9.76 3.54
CA GLU A 153 2.34 10.63 2.47
C GLU A 153 3.87 10.68 2.54
N THR A 154 4.55 9.91 1.68
CA THR A 154 5.99 9.70 1.75
C THR A 154 6.80 10.62 0.83
N ALA A 155 6.13 11.39 -0.02
CA ALA A 155 6.73 12.37 -0.90
C ALA A 155 5.89 13.67 -0.91
N HIS A 156 6.25 14.63 -1.76
CA HIS A 156 5.52 15.90 -1.87
C HIS A 156 5.35 16.24 -3.35
N PRO A 157 4.17 16.72 -3.79
CA PRO A 157 3.85 17.01 -5.19
C PRO A 157 4.88 17.92 -5.90
N VAL A 158 5.49 18.84 -5.18
CA VAL A 158 6.53 19.77 -5.72
C VAL A 158 7.74 19.03 -6.32
N LYS A 159 7.97 17.77 -5.96
CA LYS A 159 9.05 16.94 -6.53
C LYS A 159 8.70 16.32 -7.87
N PHE A 160 7.43 16.39 -8.27
CA PHE A 160 6.89 15.75 -9.46
C PHE A 160 6.02 16.71 -10.28
N PRO A 161 6.53 17.93 -10.59
CA PRO A 161 5.70 18.97 -11.22
C PRO A 161 5.14 18.50 -12.56
N GLU A 162 5.94 17.85 -13.39
CA GLU A 162 5.53 17.35 -14.71
C GLU A 162 4.33 16.39 -14.62
N VAL A 163 4.37 15.45 -13.66
CA VAL A 163 3.30 14.47 -13.47
C VAL A 163 2.04 15.11 -12.90
N VAL A 164 2.19 16.03 -11.95
CA VAL A 164 1.07 16.65 -11.22
C VAL A 164 0.37 17.71 -12.06
N GLU A 165 1.12 18.45 -12.90
CA GLU A 165 0.57 19.49 -13.79
C GLU A 165 -0.13 18.88 -15.02
N GLU A 166 0.26 17.66 -15.44
CA GLU A 166 -0.38 16.93 -16.53
C GLU A 166 -1.67 16.18 -16.08
N ALA A 167 -1.86 16.00 -14.79
CA ALA A 167 -3.02 15.31 -14.22
C ALA A 167 -4.19 16.30 -14.01
#